data_fccdaa852fb026eed719be2ae89c6601
#
_entry.id   fccdaa852fb026eed719be2ae89c6601
#
_cell.length_a   1.000
_cell.length_b   1.000
_cell.length_c   1.000
_cell.angle_alpha   90.00
_cell.angle_beta   90.00
_cell.angle_gamma   90.00
#
_symmetry.space_group_name_H-M   'P 1'
#
loop_
_entity.id
_entity.type
_entity.pdbx_description
1 polymer ?
#
loop_
_entity_poly.entity_id
_entity_poly.type
_entity_poly.pdbx_seq_one_letter_code
_entity_poly.pdbx_strand_id
1 'polypeptide(L)'
;MKKIKYYIFFLVVVFITASGCNKKFEEYTPDPNNPVTVPPYLVLRQILNDMIVYPGGDADKFCQYVLSSYTYYGTNEYWTGSADLNYGTLRNIAAMDKEAKKSGVENNPYSALAKFLKAYFFIDMTLKVGDVPMSEALLGLENQTPKYDSQKDVFKQSLELLEQANSDIAALISSADVSLLGDFYFQERINSPTGSLNALKQWQKVINTYKLRVLIELSKKADDADLGVKQKFADVIGNPTKYPIMESNDDNLQYVYNNAFNKYPNNKDNYGFDAIRITVAETWINTLSALKDLRVMKVADPARGLGYADTDYRSFVGAPNGEDVSTMGGKVENGLYALVGRKRYYDGYLGENTFIISYPEMCLNIAEAINRGWVTGDAKSWYEKGIKASFDFYGVVDGDNTVSFLRTLTPGDYLSYTVNFNYATYFAQPSVAYAGDNATGLNQILTQKYLALARNSGFEAYYQWRRTGVPTFSTGPGIGNSGVIPLRWQYPSAELSTNTDNYNAAVQSQYGGDDNINLKMWLIQ
;
A
#
# COMPACT_ATOMS: atom_id res chain seq x y z
N MET A 1 -50.08 -41.27 -57.80
CA MET A 1 -50.67 -40.62 -56.62
C MET A 1 -50.10 -41.09 -55.26
N LYS A 2 -49.78 -42.39 -55.08
CA LYS A 2 -49.24 -42.88 -53.78
C LYS A 2 -47.84 -42.24 -53.41
N LYS A 3 -46.90 -42.07 -54.34
CA LYS A 3 -45.55 -41.52 -54.08
C LYS A 3 -45.57 -40.04 -53.67
N ILE A 4 -46.49 -39.21 -54.19
CA ILE A 4 -46.63 -37.79 -53.83
C ILE A 4 -47.06 -37.62 -52.38
N LYS A 5 -47.93 -38.56 -51.86
CA LYS A 5 -48.35 -38.53 -50.45
C LYS A 5 -47.21 -38.78 -49.47
N TYR A 6 -46.23 -39.63 -49.85
CA TYR A 6 -45.03 -39.86 -49.03
C TYR A 6 -44.08 -38.66 -49.01
N TYR A 7 -43.92 -37.97 -50.11
CA TYR A 7 -43.09 -36.76 -50.17
C TYR A 7 -43.71 -35.62 -49.37
N ILE A 8 -45.02 -35.44 -49.43
CA ILE A 8 -45.72 -34.43 -48.63
C ILE A 8 -45.63 -34.78 -47.15
N PHE A 9 -45.83 -36.06 -46.78
CA PHE A 9 -45.69 -36.49 -45.39
C PHE A 9 -44.26 -36.29 -44.86
N PHE A 10 -43.24 -36.60 -45.66
CA PHE A 10 -41.84 -36.40 -45.31
C PHE A 10 -41.49 -34.90 -45.17
N LEU A 11 -42.01 -34.05 -46.04
CA LEU A 11 -41.85 -32.58 -45.96
C LEU A 11 -42.52 -31.99 -44.72
N VAL A 12 -43.69 -32.47 -44.34
CA VAL A 12 -44.41 -32.04 -43.11
C VAL A 12 -43.62 -32.47 -41.87
N VAL A 13 -43.09 -33.69 -41.85
CA VAL A 13 -42.25 -34.18 -40.72
C VAL A 13 -40.97 -33.37 -40.58
N VAL A 14 -40.29 -33.02 -41.69
CA VAL A 14 -39.11 -32.16 -41.70
C VAL A 14 -39.44 -30.74 -41.23
N PHE A 15 -40.59 -30.18 -41.58
CA PHE A 15 -41.06 -28.87 -41.11
C PHE A 15 -41.40 -28.85 -39.62
N ILE A 16 -41.96 -29.93 -39.07
CA ILE A 16 -42.26 -30.05 -37.64
C ILE A 16 -40.99 -30.23 -36.81
N THR A 17 -39.96 -30.92 -37.33
CA THR A 17 -38.67 -31.06 -36.65
C THR A 17 -37.79 -29.81 -36.73
N ALA A 18 -38.00 -28.94 -37.73
CA ALA A 18 -37.27 -27.67 -37.85
C ALA A 18 -37.83 -26.51 -36.99
N SER A 19 -39.06 -26.65 -36.47
CA SER A 19 -39.67 -25.62 -35.60
C SER A 19 -39.43 -25.84 -34.09
N GLY A 20 -38.56 -26.79 -33.73
CA GLY A 20 -38.26 -27.11 -32.33
C GLY A 20 -37.14 -26.29 -31.75
N CYS A 21 -37.43 -25.53 -30.72
CA CYS A 21 -36.52 -25.14 -29.65
C CYS A 21 -35.71 -23.84 -29.69
N ASN A 22 -36.05 -22.83 -30.49
CA ASN A 22 -35.35 -21.55 -30.31
C ASN A 22 -35.77 -20.81 -29.00
N LYS A 23 -37.02 -20.95 -28.56
CA LYS A 23 -37.48 -20.27 -27.32
C LYS A 23 -36.95 -20.87 -26.01
N LYS A 24 -36.60 -22.16 -25.99
CA LYS A 24 -36.06 -22.81 -24.77
C LYS A 24 -34.55 -22.60 -24.60
N PHE A 25 -33.82 -22.28 -25.67
CA PHE A 25 -32.38 -21.99 -25.56
C PHE A 25 -32.13 -20.66 -24.89
N GLU A 26 -32.94 -19.63 -25.11
CA GLU A 26 -32.83 -18.34 -24.43
C GLU A 26 -33.20 -18.40 -22.95
N GLU A 27 -34.02 -19.36 -22.55
CA GLU A 27 -34.44 -19.60 -21.17
C GLU A 27 -33.38 -20.38 -20.35
N TYR A 28 -32.52 -21.14 -21.02
CA TYR A 28 -31.42 -21.93 -20.43
C TYR A 28 -30.03 -21.23 -20.57
N THR A 29 -29.94 -20.12 -21.27
CA THR A 29 -28.69 -19.34 -21.46
C THR A 29 -28.25 -18.53 -20.25
N PRO A 30 -29.07 -18.09 -19.29
CA PRO A 30 -28.53 -17.58 -18.05
C PRO A 30 -27.99 -18.75 -17.24
N ASP A 31 -26.66 -18.87 -17.18
CA ASP A 31 -26.02 -19.79 -16.24
C ASP A 31 -26.45 -19.41 -14.80
N PRO A 32 -27.23 -20.22 -14.08
CA PRO A 32 -27.72 -19.88 -12.75
C PRO A 32 -26.58 -19.80 -11.73
N ASN A 33 -25.37 -20.26 -12.07
CA ASN A 33 -24.19 -20.20 -11.24
C ASN A 33 -23.36 -18.93 -11.52
N ASN A 34 -23.62 -18.21 -12.60
CA ASN A 34 -22.98 -16.94 -12.93
C ASN A 34 -24.02 -15.83 -13.03
N PRO A 35 -24.19 -15.01 -11.97
CA PRO A 35 -25.15 -13.93 -11.98
C PRO A 35 -24.83 -12.91 -13.08
N VAL A 36 -25.81 -12.60 -13.94
CA VAL A 36 -25.69 -11.58 -15.00
C VAL A 36 -25.63 -10.15 -14.47
N THR A 37 -25.92 -9.95 -13.20
CA THR A 37 -25.82 -8.66 -12.50
C THR A 37 -25.29 -8.88 -11.10
N VAL A 38 -24.33 -8.07 -10.69
CA VAL A 38 -23.76 -8.11 -9.33
C VAL A 38 -23.93 -6.73 -8.70
N PRO A 39 -24.57 -6.61 -7.54
CA PRO A 39 -24.68 -5.31 -6.87
C PRO A 39 -23.31 -4.64 -6.69
N PRO A 40 -23.15 -3.34 -7.04
CA PRO A 40 -21.86 -2.64 -6.98
C PRO A 40 -21.16 -2.74 -5.63
N TYR A 41 -21.92 -2.77 -4.53
CA TYR A 41 -21.36 -2.84 -3.17
C TYR A 41 -20.60 -4.14 -2.88
N LEU A 42 -20.97 -5.26 -3.49
CA LEU A 42 -20.25 -6.53 -3.33
C LEU A 42 -18.91 -6.48 -4.06
N VAL A 43 -18.91 -5.88 -5.25
CA VAL A 43 -17.67 -5.70 -6.05
C VAL A 43 -16.74 -4.71 -5.36
N LEU A 44 -17.28 -3.60 -4.83
CA LEU A 44 -16.50 -2.62 -4.07
C LEU A 44 -15.76 -3.27 -2.91
N ARG A 45 -16.44 -4.12 -2.13
CA ARG A 45 -15.83 -4.82 -0.98
C ARG A 45 -14.60 -5.63 -1.38
N GLN A 46 -14.66 -6.35 -2.51
CA GLN A 46 -13.51 -7.10 -3.02
C GLN A 46 -12.38 -6.17 -3.44
N ILE A 47 -12.66 -5.11 -4.19
CA ILE A 47 -11.66 -4.14 -4.65
C ILE A 47 -10.96 -3.47 -3.45
N LEU A 48 -11.70 -3.09 -2.42
CA LEU A 48 -11.13 -2.51 -1.20
C LEU A 48 -10.24 -3.49 -0.45
N ASN A 49 -10.55 -4.79 -0.48
CA ASN A 49 -9.69 -5.82 0.08
C ASN A 49 -8.39 -5.98 -0.71
N ASP A 50 -8.43 -5.81 -2.03
CA ASP A 50 -7.24 -5.91 -2.89
C ASP A 50 -6.23 -4.76 -2.67
N MET A 51 -6.61 -3.69 -1.97
CA MET A 51 -5.69 -2.60 -1.58
C MET A 51 -4.76 -2.98 -0.43
N ILE A 52 -4.99 -4.09 0.27
CA ILE A 52 -4.29 -4.41 1.51
C ILE A 52 -3.00 -5.15 1.20
N VAL A 53 -1.87 -4.59 1.63
CA VAL A 53 -0.59 -5.31 1.73
C VAL A 53 -0.42 -5.73 3.18
N TYR A 54 -0.63 -7.02 3.45
CA TYR A 54 -0.58 -7.54 4.81
C TYR A 54 0.84 -7.48 5.39
N PRO A 55 1.01 -7.07 6.67
CA PRO A 55 2.29 -7.06 7.35
C PRO A 55 2.81 -8.48 7.61
N GLY A 56 4.12 -8.61 7.85
CA GLY A 56 4.79 -9.89 8.09
C GLY A 56 5.21 -10.63 6.81
N GLY A 57 4.93 -10.07 5.63
CA GLY A 57 5.34 -10.61 4.33
C GLY A 57 6.60 -9.95 3.76
N ASP A 58 6.76 -10.08 2.45
CA ASP A 58 7.95 -9.62 1.73
C ASP A 58 8.12 -8.09 1.77
N ALA A 59 7.02 -7.33 1.79
CA ALA A 59 7.09 -5.87 1.90
C ALA A 59 7.86 -5.42 3.14
N ASP A 60 7.63 -6.06 4.30
CA ASP A 60 8.33 -5.73 5.54
C ASP A 60 9.84 -6.03 5.46
N LYS A 61 10.22 -7.10 4.75
CA LYS A 61 11.64 -7.46 4.52
C LYS A 61 12.31 -6.50 3.54
N PHE A 62 11.64 -6.20 2.43
CA PHE A 62 12.18 -5.34 1.37
C PHE A 62 12.23 -3.87 1.77
N CYS A 63 11.40 -3.46 2.73
CA CYS A 63 11.50 -2.17 3.41
C CYS A 63 12.50 -2.17 4.58
N GLN A 64 13.18 -3.28 4.84
CA GLN A 64 14.15 -3.45 5.91
C GLN A 64 13.59 -3.16 7.31
N TYR A 65 12.41 -3.72 7.61
CA TYR A 65 11.81 -3.67 8.95
C TYR A 65 12.03 -4.97 9.72
N VAL A 66 11.81 -6.11 9.07
CA VAL A 66 11.98 -7.41 9.70
C VAL A 66 12.78 -8.34 8.80
N LEU A 67 13.35 -9.39 9.41
CA LEU A 67 14.16 -10.40 8.74
C LEU A 67 13.81 -11.79 9.24
N SER A 68 13.89 -12.77 8.36
CA SER A 68 13.91 -14.18 8.75
C SER A 68 15.29 -14.52 9.31
N SER A 69 15.32 -15.10 10.49
CA SER A 69 16.53 -15.63 11.13
C SER A 69 16.58 -17.16 11.11
N TYR A 70 15.76 -17.82 10.28
CA TYR A 70 15.63 -19.26 10.24
C TYR A 70 15.76 -19.79 8.81
N THR A 71 16.82 -20.55 8.55
CA THR A 71 17.23 -20.98 7.20
C THR A 71 16.28 -21.96 6.51
N TYR A 72 15.50 -22.75 7.26
CA TYR A 72 14.66 -23.80 6.67
C TYR A 72 13.44 -23.27 5.91
N TYR A 73 12.86 -22.16 6.38
CA TYR A 73 11.64 -21.58 5.77
C TYR A 73 11.81 -20.15 5.29
N GLY A 74 12.93 -19.50 5.64
CA GLY A 74 13.09 -18.08 5.45
C GLY A 74 14.24 -17.72 4.52
N THR A 75 13.98 -16.69 3.71
CA THR A 75 15.00 -15.96 2.96
C THR A 75 14.79 -14.48 3.17
N ASN A 76 15.89 -13.72 3.09
CA ASN A 76 15.88 -12.26 3.10
C ASN A 76 16.26 -11.70 1.72
N GLU A 77 16.35 -12.58 0.72
CA GLU A 77 16.66 -12.21 -0.65
C GLU A 77 15.54 -11.37 -1.26
N TYR A 78 15.91 -10.31 -1.94
CA TYR A 78 14.98 -9.54 -2.75
C TYR A 78 14.50 -10.37 -3.95
N TRP A 79 13.42 -9.93 -4.58
CA TRP A 79 12.87 -10.59 -5.76
C TRP A 79 13.85 -10.60 -6.93
N THR A 80 13.71 -11.61 -7.76
CA THR A 80 14.42 -11.73 -9.04
C THR A 80 13.46 -11.84 -10.23
N GLY A 81 12.14 -11.81 -9.96
CA GLY A 81 11.10 -12.13 -10.92
C GLY A 81 10.16 -10.97 -11.24
N SER A 82 9.06 -11.34 -11.88
CA SER A 82 8.04 -10.43 -12.38
C SER A 82 7.08 -9.94 -11.29
N ALA A 83 6.52 -8.74 -11.51
CA ALA A 83 5.41 -8.23 -10.73
C ALA A 83 4.11 -8.99 -11.06
N ASP A 84 3.24 -9.11 -10.07
CA ASP A 84 1.82 -9.30 -10.29
C ASP A 84 1.19 -7.93 -10.57
N LEU A 85 0.54 -7.80 -11.72
CA LEU A 85 -0.13 -6.58 -12.14
C LEU A 85 -1.64 -6.72 -11.92
N ASN A 86 -2.24 -5.73 -11.28
CA ASN A 86 -3.61 -5.77 -10.76
C ASN A 86 -4.71 -5.60 -11.83
N TYR A 87 -4.53 -6.10 -13.06
CA TYR A 87 -5.55 -5.98 -14.12
C TYR A 87 -6.84 -6.74 -13.78
N GLY A 88 -6.78 -7.80 -12.97
CA GLY A 88 -7.96 -8.47 -12.43
C GLY A 88 -8.85 -7.53 -11.61
N THR A 89 -8.24 -6.79 -10.69
CA THR A 89 -8.92 -5.78 -9.87
C THR A 89 -9.42 -4.61 -10.72
N LEU A 90 -8.63 -4.15 -11.70
CA LEU A 90 -9.06 -3.10 -12.62
C LEU A 90 -10.30 -3.51 -13.45
N ARG A 91 -10.42 -4.78 -13.85
CA ARG A 91 -11.65 -5.31 -14.50
C ARG A 91 -12.83 -5.27 -13.54
N ASN A 92 -12.63 -5.60 -12.27
CA ASN A 92 -13.68 -5.50 -11.25
C ASN A 92 -14.11 -4.04 -11.05
N ILE A 93 -13.17 -3.09 -11.04
CA ILE A 93 -13.47 -1.65 -10.95
C ILE A 93 -14.34 -1.21 -12.14
N ALA A 94 -13.98 -1.61 -13.37
CA ALA A 94 -14.75 -1.29 -14.57
C ALA A 94 -16.14 -1.91 -14.54
N ALA A 95 -16.26 -3.16 -14.06
CA ALA A 95 -17.54 -3.83 -13.89
C ALA A 95 -18.42 -3.14 -12.84
N MET A 96 -17.85 -2.77 -11.70
CA MET A 96 -18.55 -2.02 -10.65
C MET A 96 -19.11 -0.70 -11.16
N ASP A 97 -18.31 0.08 -11.88
CA ASP A 97 -18.74 1.37 -12.47
C ASP A 97 -19.88 1.16 -13.48
N LYS A 98 -19.76 0.17 -14.37
CA LYS A 98 -20.79 -0.20 -15.33
C LYS A 98 -22.11 -0.62 -14.65
N GLU A 99 -22.06 -1.44 -13.62
CA GLU A 99 -23.24 -1.87 -12.89
C GLU A 99 -23.89 -0.71 -12.13
N ALA A 100 -23.11 0.17 -11.52
CA ALA A 100 -23.63 1.34 -10.80
C ALA A 100 -24.37 2.30 -11.72
N LYS A 101 -23.91 2.49 -12.96
CA LYS A 101 -24.54 3.35 -13.98
C LYS A 101 -25.82 2.80 -14.60
N LYS A 102 -26.13 1.52 -14.42
CA LYS A 102 -27.42 0.94 -14.87
C LYS A 102 -28.64 1.62 -14.24
N SER A 103 -28.48 2.30 -13.11
CA SER A 103 -29.51 3.14 -12.50
C SER A 103 -29.86 4.40 -13.31
N GLY A 104 -29.10 4.74 -14.36
CA GLY A 104 -29.22 5.98 -15.12
C GLY A 104 -28.55 7.20 -14.45
N VAL A 105 -27.84 7.00 -13.33
CA VAL A 105 -27.14 8.07 -12.60
C VAL A 105 -25.64 7.95 -12.88
N GLU A 106 -25.12 8.83 -13.73
CA GLU A 106 -23.71 8.81 -14.14
C GLU A 106 -22.77 9.16 -12.99
N ASN A 107 -23.05 10.20 -12.21
CA ASN A 107 -22.29 10.53 -11.01
C ASN A 107 -22.94 9.90 -9.78
N ASN A 108 -22.40 8.80 -9.32
CA ASN A 108 -22.81 8.07 -8.13
C ASN A 108 -21.57 7.67 -7.30
N PRO A 109 -21.71 7.29 -6.01
CA PRO A 109 -20.58 6.98 -5.14
C PRO A 109 -19.61 5.93 -5.70
N TYR A 110 -20.12 4.90 -6.36
CA TYR A 110 -19.28 3.83 -6.91
C TYR A 110 -18.49 4.29 -8.13
N SER A 111 -19.10 5.13 -9.01
CA SER A 111 -18.41 5.70 -10.17
C SER A 111 -17.33 6.72 -9.76
N ALA A 112 -17.58 7.50 -8.72
CA ALA A 112 -16.59 8.43 -8.16
C ALA A 112 -15.41 7.67 -7.54
N LEU A 113 -15.69 6.63 -6.72
CA LEU A 113 -14.66 5.77 -6.15
C LEU A 113 -13.91 4.95 -7.21
N ALA A 114 -14.57 4.53 -8.30
CA ALA A 114 -13.92 3.81 -9.40
C ALA A 114 -12.78 4.62 -10.02
N LYS A 115 -12.91 5.94 -10.14
CA LYS A 115 -11.84 6.82 -10.64
C LYS A 115 -10.64 6.85 -9.71
N PHE A 116 -10.87 6.98 -8.40
CA PHE A 116 -9.81 6.90 -7.39
C PHE A 116 -9.10 5.55 -7.41
N LEU A 117 -9.87 4.46 -7.35
CA LEU A 117 -9.35 3.09 -7.31
C LEU A 117 -8.56 2.75 -8.60
N LYS A 118 -9.05 3.22 -9.76
CA LYS A 118 -8.31 3.12 -11.03
C LYS A 118 -6.95 3.80 -10.95
N ALA A 119 -6.91 5.05 -10.49
CA ALA A 119 -5.66 5.79 -10.29
C ALA A 119 -4.73 5.06 -9.31
N TYR A 120 -5.26 4.57 -8.19
CA TYR A 120 -4.51 3.85 -7.17
C TYR A 120 -3.79 2.62 -7.74
N PHE A 121 -4.51 1.74 -8.44
CA PHE A 121 -3.92 0.50 -8.96
C PHE A 121 -3.00 0.74 -10.16
N PHE A 122 -3.26 1.73 -11.02
CA PHE A 122 -2.32 2.08 -12.10
C PHE A 122 -1.02 2.69 -11.55
N ILE A 123 -1.09 3.51 -10.50
CA ILE A 123 0.10 4.02 -9.80
C ILE A 123 0.88 2.86 -9.17
N ASP A 124 0.22 1.92 -8.47
CA ASP A 124 0.88 0.75 -7.90
C ASP A 124 1.62 -0.08 -8.97
N MET A 125 0.98 -0.34 -10.12
CA MET A 125 1.60 -1.09 -11.20
C MET A 125 2.80 -0.35 -11.81
N THR A 126 2.64 0.94 -12.13
CA THR A 126 3.73 1.72 -12.75
C THR A 126 4.91 1.93 -11.81
N LEU A 127 4.68 2.00 -10.50
CA LEU A 127 5.74 2.02 -9.48
C LEU A 127 6.54 0.71 -9.46
N LYS A 128 5.95 -0.41 -9.86
CA LYS A 128 6.62 -1.72 -9.90
C LYS A 128 7.46 -1.91 -11.16
N VAL A 129 6.92 -1.59 -12.33
CA VAL A 129 7.51 -2.01 -13.62
C VAL A 129 7.86 -0.87 -14.59
N GLY A 130 7.36 0.34 -14.40
CA GLY A 130 7.48 1.46 -15.36
C GLY A 130 6.25 1.61 -16.24
N ASP A 131 6.40 1.62 -17.56
CA ASP A 131 5.29 1.73 -18.51
C ASP A 131 4.29 0.58 -18.35
N VAL A 132 3.00 0.86 -18.48
CA VAL A 132 1.94 -0.17 -18.41
C VAL A 132 0.80 0.18 -19.36
N PRO A 133 0.10 -0.80 -19.95
CA PRO A 133 -1.14 -0.53 -20.67
C PRO A 133 -2.18 0.13 -19.77
N MET A 134 -2.62 1.34 -20.09
CA MET A 134 -3.65 2.08 -19.36
C MET A 134 -4.76 2.59 -20.28
N SER A 135 -4.42 3.35 -21.32
CA SER A 135 -5.37 3.97 -22.23
C SER A 135 -6.10 2.94 -23.11
N GLU A 136 -5.42 1.91 -23.53
CA GLU A 136 -5.96 0.81 -24.35
C GLU A 136 -6.30 -0.45 -23.54
N ALA A 137 -6.16 -0.40 -22.21
CA ALA A 137 -6.45 -1.54 -21.36
C ALA A 137 -7.96 -1.77 -21.16
N LEU A 138 -8.33 -2.99 -20.74
CA LEU A 138 -9.68 -3.38 -20.33
C LEU A 138 -10.74 -3.39 -21.44
N LEU A 139 -10.34 -3.35 -22.71
CA LEU A 139 -11.23 -3.40 -23.87
C LEU A 139 -11.70 -4.84 -24.23
N GLY A 140 -11.21 -5.84 -23.49
CA GLY A 140 -11.59 -7.25 -23.68
C GLY A 140 -11.25 -7.75 -25.09
N LEU A 141 -12.25 -8.30 -25.80
CA LEU A 141 -12.05 -8.85 -27.14
C LEU A 141 -11.79 -7.78 -28.22
N GLU A 142 -12.09 -6.51 -27.93
CA GLU A 142 -11.88 -5.40 -28.87
C GLU A 142 -10.38 -5.07 -29.02
N ASN A 143 -9.59 -5.25 -27.94
CA ASN A 143 -8.13 -5.10 -27.97
C ASN A 143 -7.47 -6.07 -26.96
N GLN A 144 -6.87 -7.14 -27.47
CA GLN A 144 -6.19 -8.14 -26.66
C GLN A 144 -4.67 -7.89 -26.54
N THR A 145 -4.13 -6.98 -27.33
CA THR A 145 -2.72 -6.60 -27.36
C THR A 145 -2.57 -5.07 -27.16
N PRO A 146 -2.92 -4.53 -25.97
CA PRO A 146 -2.88 -3.10 -25.74
C PRO A 146 -1.45 -2.57 -25.76
N LYS A 147 -1.27 -1.35 -26.26
CA LYS A 147 0.00 -0.63 -26.17
C LYS A 147 0.29 -0.21 -24.73
N TYR A 148 1.56 -0.09 -24.41
CA TYR A 148 2.04 0.44 -23.15
C TYR A 148 2.02 1.97 -23.19
N ASP A 149 1.35 2.58 -22.22
CA ASP A 149 1.49 4.01 -21.96
C ASP A 149 2.80 4.25 -21.20
N SER A 150 3.48 5.36 -21.49
CA SER A 150 4.70 5.71 -20.77
C SER A 150 4.41 5.93 -19.29
N GLN A 151 5.39 5.66 -18.43
CA GLN A 151 5.26 5.90 -16.99
C GLN A 151 4.81 7.35 -16.70
N LYS A 152 5.31 8.32 -17.47
CA LYS A 152 4.87 9.73 -17.40
C LYS A 152 3.37 9.87 -17.68
N ASP A 153 2.87 9.24 -18.76
CA ASP A 153 1.46 9.34 -19.15
C ASP A 153 0.55 8.63 -18.16
N VAL A 154 0.98 7.51 -17.59
CA VAL A 154 0.25 6.82 -16.51
C VAL A 154 0.09 7.73 -15.29
N PHE A 155 1.15 8.42 -14.84
CA PHE A 155 1.05 9.40 -13.76
C PHE A 155 0.12 10.56 -14.12
N LYS A 156 0.23 11.11 -15.33
CA LYS A 156 -0.61 12.21 -15.79
C LYS A 156 -2.09 11.84 -15.78
N GLN A 157 -2.45 10.72 -16.40
CA GLN A 157 -3.83 10.22 -16.45
C GLN A 157 -4.36 9.89 -15.04
N SER A 158 -3.52 9.32 -14.17
CA SER A 158 -3.90 9.02 -12.79
C SER A 158 -4.16 10.30 -11.96
N LEU A 159 -3.36 11.35 -12.13
CA LEU A 159 -3.61 12.65 -11.49
C LEU A 159 -4.91 13.28 -11.98
N GLU A 160 -5.27 13.13 -13.25
CA GLU A 160 -6.54 13.57 -13.81
C GLU A 160 -7.73 12.79 -13.23
N LEU A 161 -7.60 11.47 -13.07
CA LEU A 161 -8.60 10.61 -12.41
C LEU A 161 -8.81 11.02 -10.95
N LEU A 162 -7.75 11.35 -10.21
CA LEU A 162 -7.83 11.82 -8.83
C LEU A 162 -8.57 13.19 -8.74
N GLU A 163 -8.31 14.10 -9.67
CA GLU A 163 -9.03 15.39 -9.72
C GLU A 163 -10.52 15.18 -10.02
N GLN A 164 -10.85 14.31 -10.97
CA GLN A 164 -12.24 13.96 -11.29
C GLN A 164 -12.93 13.30 -10.10
N ALA A 165 -12.28 12.34 -9.41
CA ALA A 165 -12.82 11.68 -8.23
C ALA A 165 -13.13 12.67 -7.10
N ASN A 166 -12.20 13.61 -6.82
CA ASN A 166 -12.45 14.68 -5.84
C ASN A 166 -13.66 15.54 -6.22
N SER A 167 -13.77 15.95 -7.49
CA SER A 167 -14.87 16.80 -7.97
C SER A 167 -16.22 16.09 -7.90
N ASP A 168 -16.27 14.83 -8.30
CA ASP A 168 -17.47 14.00 -8.28
C ASP A 168 -17.97 13.78 -6.85
N ILE A 169 -17.06 13.45 -5.93
CA ILE A 169 -17.41 13.26 -4.52
C ILE A 169 -17.88 14.57 -3.89
N ALA A 170 -17.27 15.71 -4.21
CA ALA A 170 -17.71 17.01 -3.72
C ALA A 170 -19.15 17.32 -4.18
N ALA A 171 -19.50 17.00 -5.43
CA ALA A 171 -20.87 17.16 -5.95
C ALA A 171 -21.86 16.24 -5.23
N LEU A 172 -21.48 14.98 -4.98
CA LEU A 172 -22.29 14.01 -4.23
C LEU A 172 -22.51 14.44 -2.78
N ILE A 173 -21.49 14.94 -2.11
CA ILE A 173 -21.61 15.48 -0.74
C ILE A 173 -22.60 16.66 -0.72
N SER A 174 -22.57 17.52 -1.73
CA SER A 174 -23.44 18.69 -1.83
C SER A 174 -24.91 18.31 -2.09
N SER A 175 -25.17 17.19 -2.78
CA SER A 175 -26.53 16.69 -3.03
C SER A 175 -27.18 16.09 -1.78
N ALA A 176 -26.38 15.61 -0.83
CA ALA A 176 -26.78 14.95 0.41
C ALA A 176 -27.65 13.67 0.26
N ASP A 177 -28.11 13.35 -0.93
CA ASP A 177 -28.88 12.13 -1.25
C ASP A 177 -27.97 11.08 -1.86
N VAL A 178 -27.25 10.36 -0.98
CA VAL A 178 -26.24 9.38 -1.39
C VAL A 178 -26.37 8.07 -0.60
N SER A 179 -26.19 6.96 -1.29
CA SER A 179 -26.10 5.63 -0.69
C SER A 179 -24.80 4.95 -1.13
N LEU A 180 -23.92 4.68 -0.16
CA LEU A 180 -22.70 3.91 -0.34
C LEU A 180 -22.76 2.72 0.62
N LEU A 181 -22.77 1.51 0.08
CA LEU A 181 -22.71 0.25 0.81
C LEU A 181 -21.43 -0.51 0.43
N GLY A 182 -21.00 -1.46 1.27
CA GLY A 182 -19.84 -2.30 0.99
C GLY A 182 -18.49 -1.66 1.30
N ASP A 183 -18.48 -0.44 1.80
CA ASP A 183 -17.28 0.26 2.27
C ASP A 183 -17.01 -0.08 3.74
N PHE A 184 -16.16 -1.07 3.96
CA PHE A 184 -15.77 -1.48 5.32
C PHE A 184 -14.70 -0.58 5.95
N TYR A 185 -14.11 0.35 5.20
CA TYR A 185 -13.15 1.31 5.77
C TYR A 185 -13.84 2.41 6.56
N PHE A 186 -14.91 2.99 6.01
CA PHE A 186 -15.58 4.14 6.63
C PHE A 186 -17.07 3.90 6.84
N GLN A 187 -17.85 3.54 5.82
CA GLN A 187 -19.30 3.49 5.90
C GLN A 187 -19.80 2.46 6.92
N GLU A 188 -19.26 1.25 6.93
CA GLU A 188 -19.69 0.20 7.86
C GLU A 188 -19.24 0.46 9.31
N ARG A 189 -18.22 1.30 9.51
CA ARG A 189 -17.74 1.71 10.83
C ARG A 189 -18.55 2.85 11.43
N ILE A 190 -19.27 3.60 10.59
CA ILE A 190 -20.14 4.71 11.00
C ILE A 190 -21.57 4.17 11.05
N ASN A 191 -21.97 3.65 12.20
CA ASN A 191 -23.34 3.20 12.43
C ASN A 191 -24.29 4.39 12.64
N SER A 192 -24.62 5.10 11.55
CA SER A 192 -25.43 6.32 11.54
C SER A 192 -26.27 6.41 10.28
N PRO A 193 -27.48 7.02 10.32
CA PRO A 193 -28.25 7.33 9.11
C PRO A 193 -27.49 8.17 8.08
N THR A 194 -26.48 8.93 8.51
CA THR A 194 -25.60 9.73 7.63
C THR A 194 -24.31 9.01 7.29
N GLY A 195 -24.22 7.69 7.51
CA GLY A 195 -23.01 6.90 7.31
C GLY A 195 -22.39 7.04 5.92
N SER A 196 -23.21 6.97 4.86
CA SER A 196 -22.75 7.14 3.47
C SER A 196 -22.17 8.53 3.20
N LEU A 197 -22.84 9.59 3.66
CA LEU A 197 -22.39 10.97 3.48
C LEU A 197 -21.05 11.22 4.22
N ASN A 198 -20.95 10.73 5.46
CA ASN A 198 -19.73 10.86 6.25
C ASN A 198 -18.58 10.03 5.64
N ALA A 199 -18.87 8.83 5.13
CA ALA A 199 -17.90 8.03 4.41
C ALA A 199 -17.36 8.76 3.15
N LEU A 200 -18.22 9.41 2.38
CA LEU A 200 -17.78 10.19 1.21
C LEU A 200 -16.89 11.38 1.59
N LYS A 201 -17.16 12.05 2.73
CA LYS A 201 -16.27 13.10 3.25
C LYS A 201 -14.89 12.53 3.62
N GLN A 202 -14.84 11.35 4.22
CA GLN A 202 -13.58 10.66 4.51
C GLN A 202 -12.85 10.26 3.22
N TRP A 203 -13.57 9.69 2.24
CA TRP A 203 -12.98 9.38 0.94
C TRP A 203 -12.44 10.61 0.21
N GLN A 204 -13.09 11.76 0.33
CA GLN A 204 -12.57 13.00 -0.25
C GLN A 204 -11.22 13.40 0.37
N LYS A 205 -11.09 13.31 1.71
CA LYS A 205 -9.82 13.53 2.41
C LYS A 205 -8.75 12.53 1.95
N VAL A 206 -9.10 11.25 1.83
CA VAL A 206 -8.20 10.19 1.35
C VAL A 206 -7.69 10.47 -0.06
N ILE A 207 -8.57 10.80 -1.00
CA ILE A 207 -8.23 11.08 -2.40
C ILE A 207 -7.22 12.23 -2.50
N ASN A 208 -7.47 13.32 -1.79
CA ASN A 208 -6.59 14.48 -1.82
C ASN A 208 -5.26 14.21 -1.10
N THR A 209 -5.26 13.45 -0.02
CA THR A 209 -4.04 13.00 0.66
C THR A 209 -3.23 12.06 -0.22
N TYR A 210 -3.88 11.13 -0.93
CA TYR A 210 -3.20 10.26 -1.90
C TYR A 210 -2.62 11.05 -3.07
N LYS A 211 -3.32 12.07 -3.55
CA LYS A 211 -2.78 12.98 -4.58
C LYS A 211 -1.48 13.65 -4.12
N LEU A 212 -1.38 14.07 -2.85
CA LEU A 212 -0.12 14.59 -2.29
C LEU A 212 1.00 13.53 -2.29
N ARG A 213 0.71 12.27 -1.93
CA ARG A 213 1.68 11.15 -2.03
C ARG A 213 2.19 11.00 -3.46
N VAL A 214 1.28 10.90 -4.44
CA VAL A 214 1.64 10.74 -5.86
C VAL A 214 2.54 11.88 -6.35
N LEU A 215 2.24 13.12 -5.94
CA LEU A 215 3.05 14.28 -6.28
C LEU A 215 4.45 14.23 -5.64
N ILE A 216 4.56 13.72 -4.41
CA ILE A 216 5.87 13.51 -3.75
C ILE A 216 6.67 12.41 -4.45
N GLU A 217 6.04 11.31 -4.90
CA GLU A 217 6.74 10.29 -5.68
C GLU A 217 7.35 10.86 -6.97
N LEU A 218 6.70 11.85 -7.57
CA LEU A 218 7.21 12.57 -8.74
C LEU A 218 8.29 13.62 -8.43
N SER A 219 8.89 13.64 -7.22
CA SER A 219 9.82 14.71 -6.83
C SER A 219 11.05 14.87 -7.71
N LYS A 220 11.55 13.80 -8.34
CA LYS A 220 12.64 13.87 -9.33
C LYS A 220 12.19 14.45 -10.67
N LYS A 221 10.90 14.51 -10.91
CA LYS A 221 10.25 15.05 -12.11
C LYS A 221 9.47 16.34 -11.82
N ALA A 222 9.73 16.98 -10.68
CA ALA A 222 8.96 18.13 -10.21
C ALA A 222 9.06 19.36 -11.13
N ASP A 223 10.09 19.45 -11.97
CA ASP A 223 10.29 20.51 -12.95
C ASP A 223 9.69 20.22 -14.33
N ASP A 224 9.07 19.04 -14.52
CA ASP A 224 8.37 18.70 -15.76
C ASP A 224 7.06 19.52 -15.86
N ALA A 225 7.03 20.42 -16.83
CA ALA A 225 5.92 21.37 -17.03
C ALA A 225 4.58 20.67 -17.32
N ASP A 226 4.61 19.52 -18.04
CA ASP A 226 3.39 18.78 -18.39
C ASP A 226 2.74 18.12 -17.17
N LEU A 227 3.54 17.77 -16.17
CA LEU A 227 3.06 17.21 -14.92
C LEU A 227 2.57 18.27 -13.95
N GLY A 228 3.21 19.44 -13.92
CA GLY A 228 2.85 20.55 -13.05
C GLY A 228 2.85 20.20 -11.56
N VAL A 229 3.82 19.37 -11.12
CA VAL A 229 3.87 18.74 -9.80
C VAL A 229 3.79 19.76 -8.67
N LYS A 230 4.66 20.79 -8.72
CA LYS A 230 4.74 21.81 -7.67
C LYS A 230 3.44 22.61 -7.57
N GLN A 231 2.88 23.02 -8.72
CA GLN A 231 1.64 23.79 -8.75
C GLN A 231 0.46 22.97 -8.22
N LYS A 232 0.32 21.70 -8.67
CA LYS A 232 -0.75 20.83 -8.20
C LYS A 232 -0.66 20.55 -6.68
N PHE A 233 0.57 20.45 -6.14
CA PHE A 233 0.78 20.31 -4.70
C PHE A 233 0.33 21.57 -3.95
N ALA A 234 0.76 22.73 -4.45
CA ALA A 234 0.38 24.04 -3.88
C ALA A 234 -1.14 24.27 -3.95
N ASP A 235 -1.80 23.85 -5.04
CA ASP A 235 -3.25 23.96 -5.19
C ASP A 235 -4.00 23.15 -4.13
N VAL A 236 -3.55 21.93 -3.83
CA VAL A 236 -4.17 21.10 -2.78
C VAL A 236 -4.02 21.76 -1.41
N ILE A 237 -2.84 22.22 -1.07
CA ILE A 237 -2.59 22.85 0.25
C ILE A 237 -3.24 24.23 0.38
N GLY A 238 -3.29 25.00 -0.72
CA GLY A 238 -3.81 26.35 -0.75
C GLY A 238 -5.35 26.45 -0.77
N ASN A 239 -6.04 25.36 -1.08
CA ASN A 239 -7.50 25.37 -1.23
C ASN A 239 -8.19 24.27 -0.39
N PRO A 240 -8.17 24.34 0.95
CA PRO A 240 -8.68 23.28 1.82
C PRO A 240 -10.19 23.02 1.67
N THR A 241 -10.96 23.99 1.20
CA THR A 241 -12.39 23.80 0.90
C THR A 241 -12.59 22.90 -0.32
N LYS A 242 -11.79 23.07 -1.37
CA LYS A 242 -11.84 22.23 -2.58
C LYS A 242 -11.16 20.90 -2.38
N TYR A 243 -10.08 20.91 -1.63
CA TYR A 243 -9.22 19.75 -1.39
C TYR A 243 -9.06 19.48 0.12
N PRO A 244 -10.11 19.04 0.83
CA PRO A 244 -9.93 18.60 2.21
C PRO A 244 -8.95 17.44 2.26
N ILE A 245 -8.03 17.47 3.24
CA ILE A 245 -7.04 16.44 3.51
C ILE A 245 -7.24 15.87 4.91
N MET A 246 -6.53 14.80 5.26
CA MET A 246 -6.60 14.21 6.61
C MET A 246 -6.21 15.22 7.69
N GLU A 247 -6.83 15.14 8.86
CA GLU A 247 -6.64 16.05 9.99
C GLU A 247 -6.09 15.35 11.24
N SER A 248 -6.29 14.03 11.33
CA SER A 248 -5.81 13.19 12.44
C SER A 248 -5.64 11.73 12.02
N ASN A 249 -5.16 10.89 12.94
CA ASN A 249 -5.09 9.43 12.74
C ASN A 249 -6.47 8.78 12.54
N ASP A 250 -7.57 9.43 12.94
CA ASP A 250 -8.93 8.93 12.72
C ASP A 250 -9.33 8.95 11.23
N ASP A 251 -8.69 9.80 10.44
CA ASP A 251 -8.91 9.91 9.01
C ASP A 251 -8.10 8.88 8.18
N ASN A 252 -7.24 8.08 8.82
CA ASN A 252 -6.40 7.10 8.12
C ASN A 252 -7.25 6.13 7.28
N LEU A 253 -6.88 5.94 6.03
CA LEU A 253 -7.32 4.78 5.27
C LEU A 253 -6.49 3.59 5.76
N GLN A 254 -7.07 2.80 6.65
CA GLN A 254 -6.38 1.71 7.34
C GLN A 254 -7.27 0.48 7.50
N TYR A 255 -6.67 -0.69 7.34
CA TYR A 255 -7.32 -1.96 7.59
C TYR A 255 -7.24 -2.32 9.07
N VAL A 256 -8.41 -2.55 9.69
CA VAL A 256 -8.55 -2.81 11.12
C VAL A 256 -8.86 -4.28 11.35
N TYR A 257 -8.05 -4.92 12.17
CA TYR A 257 -8.22 -6.33 12.51
C TYR A 257 -9.23 -6.55 13.64
N ASN A 258 -9.79 -7.76 13.70
CA ASN A 258 -10.73 -8.17 14.74
C ASN A 258 -10.47 -9.62 15.21
N ASN A 259 -11.05 -9.97 16.36
CA ASN A 259 -10.83 -11.28 16.97
C ASN A 259 -11.59 -12.43 16.30
N ALA A 260 -12.60 -12.15 15.48
CA ALA A 260 -13.54 -13.17 15.01
C ALA A 260 -13.10 -13.81 13.69
N PHE A 261 -12.93 -13.02 12.65
CA PHE A 261 -12.68 -13.52 11.28
C PHE A 261 -11.61 -12.75 10.52
N ASN A 262 -11.07 -11.70 11.11
CA ASN A 262 -10.08 -10.83 10.49
C ASN A 262 -8.94 -10.57 11.47
N LYS A 263 -8.18 -11.63 11.76
CA LYS A 263 -7.06 -11.57 12.70
C LYS A 263 -5.82 -10.95 12.05
N TYR A 264 -5.04 -10.23 12.85
CA TYR A 264 -3.71 -9.77 12.45
C TYR A 264 -2.85 -10.97 12.02
N PRO A 265 -2.07 -10.89 10.93
CA PRO A 265 -1.31 -12.03 10.41
C PRO A 265 -0.38 -12.68 11.43
N ASN A 266 0.40 -11.87 12.14
CA ASN A 266 1.19 -12.34 13.29
C ASN A 266 0.33 -12.24 14.56
N ASN A 267 0.01 -13.36 15.18
CA ASN A 267 -0.87 -13.39 16.35
C ASN A 267 -0.52 -14.57 17.27
N LYS A 268 -1.25 -14.71 18.36
CA LYS A 268 -0.97 -15.74 19.37
C LYS A 268 -1.06 -17.18 18.84
N ASP A 269 -1.75 -17.45 17.74
CA ASP A 269 -1.89 -18.82 17.20
C ASP A 269 -0.60 -19.27 16.49
N ASN A 270 0.17 -18.34 15.92
CA ASN A 270 1.47 -18.63 15.28
C ASN A 270 2.70 -18.22 16.12
N TYR A 271 2.48 -17.84 17.38
CA TYR A 271 3.53 -17.43 18.29
C TYR A 271 4.67 -18.47 18.39
N GLY A 272 4.34 -19.72 18.66
CA GLY A 272 5.33 -20.79 18.87
C GLY A 272 6.19 -21.09 17.63
N PHE A 273 5.67 -20.83 16.45
CA PHE A 273 6.41 -20.96 15.19
C PHE A 273 7.37 -19.78 14.97
N ASP A 274 6.93 -18.57 15.28
CA ASP A 274 7.64 -17.31 14.96
C ASP A 274 8.53 -16.80 16.09
N ALA A 275 8.44 -17.39 17.31
CA ALA A 275 8.98 -16.81 18.54
C ALA A 275 10.44 -16.37 18.48
N ILE A 276 11.29 -17.06 17.70
CA ILE A 276 12.71 -16.73 17.51
C ILE A 276 13.13 -16.68 16.03
N ARG A 277 12.16 -16.74 15.10
CA ARG A 277 12.44 -16.88 13.66
C ARG A 277 12.32 -15.56 12.90
N ILE A 278 11.78 -14.53 13.56
CA ILE A 278 11.63 -13.20 13.00
C ILE A 278 12.38 -12.22 13.90
N THR A 279 13.46 -11.66 13.37
CA THR A 279 14.23 -10.57 13.99
C THR A 279 13.90 -9.24 13.32
N VAL A 280 14.39 -8.16 13.90
CA VAL A 280 14.19 -6.80 13.38
C VAL A 280 15.44 -6.33 12.66
N ALA A 281 15.25 -5.54 11.60
CA ALA A 281 16.34 -5.05 10.77
C ALA A 281 17.09 -3.88 11.43
N GLU A 282 18.40 -3.81 11.21
CA GLU A 282 19.26 -2.73 11.73
C GLU A 282 18.82 -1.36 11.23
N THR A 283 18.44 -1.24 9.96
CA THR A 283 18.01 0.02 9.36
C THR A 283 16.87 0.67 10.16
N TRP A 284 15.96 -0.12 10.66
CA TRP A 284 14.83 0.35 11.48
C TRP A 284 15.22 0.54 12.94
N ILE A 285 15.66 -0.53 13.60
CA ILE A 285 15.81 -0.57 15.06
C ILE A 285 17.00 0.25 15.53
N ASN A 286 18.15 0.18 14.82
CA ASN A 286 19.33 0.97 15.19
C ASN A 286 19.07 2.46 14.99
N THR A 287 18.24 2.85 14.00
CA THR A 287 17.81 4.24 13.82
C THR A 287 16.99 4.72 15.01
N LEU A 288 15.96 3.96 15.42
CA LEU A 288 15.15 4.29 16.60
C LEU A 288 16.01 4.38 17.87
N SER A 289 16.91 3.40 18.07
CA SER A 289 17.81 3.36 19.23
C SER A 289 18.76 4.56 19.27
N ALA A 290 19.37 4.90 18.15
CA ALA A 290 20.27 6.07 18.04
C ALA A 290 19.57 7.40 18.31
N LEU A 291 18.30 7.52 17.90
CA LEU A 291 17.46 8.69 18.19
C LEU A 291 16.91 8.68 19.62
N LYS A 292 17.14 7.64 20.42
CA LYS A 292 16.49 7.42 21.73
C LYS A 292 14.96 7.53 21.62
N ASP A 293 14.42 6.92 20.59
CA ASP A 293 13.01 6.97 20.23
C ASP A 293 12.27 5.84 20.94
N LEU A 294 11.29 6.19 21.77
CA LEU A 294 10.59 5.19 22.59
C LEU A 294 9.77 4.19 21.76
N ARG A 295 9.46 4.48 20.49
CA ARG A 295 8.82 3.52 19.60
C ARG A 295 9.59 2.19 19.54
N VAL A 296 10.93 2.20 19.70
CA VAL A 296 11.74 0.97 19.71
C VAL A 296 11.27 -0.01 20.78
N MET A 297 10.93 0.49 21.98
CA MET A 297 10.46 -0.32 23.10
C MET A 297 9.00 -0.77 22.96
N LYS A 298 8.27 -0.22 21.99
CA LYS A 298 6.91 -0.63 21.65
C LYS A 298 6.87 -1.74 20.59
N VAL A 299 7.91 -1.81 19.72
CA VAL A 299 7.91 -2.67 18.53
C VAL A 299 8.91 -3.83 18.60
N ALA A 300 9.85 -3.83 19.55
CA ALA A 300 10.89 -4.85 19.67
C ALA A 300 11.07 -5.34 21.11
N ASP A 301 11.46 -6.60 21.24
CA ASP A 301 11.98 -7.16 22.49
C ASP A 301 13.50 -6.97 22.54
N PRO A 302 14.12 -6.69 23.71
CA PRO A 302 15.54 -6.37 23.83
C PRO A 302 16.44 -7.58 23.56
N ALA A 303 17.62 -7.32 23.00
CA ALA A 303 18.70 -8.27 22.78
C ALA A 303 19.49 -8.51 24.10
N ARG A 304 18.96 -9.37 24.96
CA ARG A 304 19.47 -9.57 26.33
C ARG A 304 20.88 -10.16 26.42
N GLY A 305 21.34 -10.87 25.36
CA GLY A 305 22.71 -11.36 25.27
C GLY A 305 23.78 -10.27 25.24
N LEU A 306 23.38 -9.00 24.99
CA LEU A 306 24.27 -7.84 25.07
C LEU A 306 24.56 -7.39 26.51
N GLY A 307 23.80 -7.87 27.51
CA GLY A 307 24.04 -7.59 28.93
C GLY A 307 23.60 -6.20 29.40
N TYR A 308 22.84 -5.43 28.62
CA TYR A 308 22.25 -4.17 29.04
C TYR A 308 20.87 -4.37 29.69
N ALA A 309 20.38 -3.35 30.42
CA ALA A 309 19.03 -3.38 30.96
C ALA A 309 17.98 -3.40 29.84
N ASP A 310 16.84 -4.06 30.06
CA ASP A 310 15.75 -4.18 29.09
C ASP A 310 15.23 -2.82 28.58
N THR A 311 15.33 -1.76 29.37
CA THR A 311 14.92 -0.39 29.01
C THR A 311 16.05 0.51 28.51
N ASP A 312 17.26 -0.03 28.35
CA ASP A 312 18.36 0.69 27.75
C ASP A 312 18.25 0.64 26.22
N TYR A 313 18.33 1.76 25.56
CA TYR A 313 18.28 1.82 24.08
C TYR A 313 19.36 0.96 23.41
N ARG A 314 20.51 0.74 24.08
CA ARG A 314 21.61 -0.15 23.61
C ARG A 314 21.22 -1.62 23.57
N SER A 315 20.13 -2.02 24.26
CA SER A 315 19.57 -3.37 24.17
C SER A 315 18.82 -3.65 22.86
N PHE A 316 18.57 -2.63 22.05
CA PHE A 316 17.80 -2.76 20.81
C PHE A 316 18.75 -2.65 19.62
N VAL A 317 19.27 -3.80 19.20
CA VAL A 317 20.17 -3.94 18.05
C VAL A 317 19.51 -4.83 17.01
N GLY A 318 19.30 -4.30 15.80
CA GLY A 318 18.74 -5.04 14.67
C GLY A 318 19.82 -5.79 13.88
N ALA A 319 19.39 -6.81 13.12
CA ALA A 319 20.26 -7.57 12.25
C ALA A 319 20.49 -6.87 10.91
N PRO A 320 21.71 -6.92 10.32
CA PRO A 320 21.98 -6.43 8.98
C PRO A 320 21.23 -7.25 7.92
N ASN A 321 20.53 -6.60 6.99
CA ASN A 321 19.82 -7.29 5.90
C ASN A 321 20.76 -8.09 4.99
N GLY A 322 21.99 -7.60 4.84
CA GLY A 322 23.00 -8.27 4.03
C GLY A 322 23.71 -9.45 4.70
N GLU A 323 23.41 -9.76 5.97
CA GLU A 323 24.01 -10.88 6.69
C GLU A 323 23.45 -12.23 6.22
N ASP A 324 24.28 -13.25 6.18
CA ASP A 324 23.84 -14.63 5.95
C ASP A 324 22.84 -15.09 7.02
N VAL A 325 21.73 -15.74 6.60
CA VAL A 325 20.63 -16.13 7.49
C VAL A 325 21.07 -17.08 8.59
N SER A 326 22.02 -18.00 8.32
CA SER A 326 22.54 -18.95 9.32
C SER A 326 23.35 -18.23 10.39
N THR A 327 24.20 -17.29 9.98
CA THR A 327 24.97 -16.43 10.89
C THR A 327 24.04 -15.59 11.74
N MET A 328 23.03 -14.97 11.13
CA MET A 328 21.99 -14.19 11.79
C MET A 328 21.24 -15.03 12.83
N GLY A 329 20.83 -16.26 12.46
CA GLY A 329 20.13 -17.19 13.34
C GLY A 329 20.93 -17.51 14.60
N GLY A 330 22.22 -17.82 14.46
CA GLY A 330 23.09 -18.05 15.61
C GLY A 330 23.24 -16.85 16.54
N LYS A 331 23.27 -15.64 16.01
CA LYS A 331 23.30 -14.41 16.82
C LYS A 331 21.98 -14.16 17.52
N VAL A 332 20.83 -14.44 16.86
CA VAL A 332 19.49 -14.35 17.46
C VAL A 332 19.37 -15.33 18.64
N GLU A 333 19.80 -16.57 18.46
CA GLU A 333 19.79 -17.59 19.53
C GLU A 333 20.63 -17.18 20.73
N ASN A 334 21.75 -16.49 20.50
CA ASN A 334 22.59 -15.94 21.55
C ASN A 334 22.08 -14.60 22.12
N GLY A 335 20.91 -14.12 21.69
CA GLY A 335 20.31 -12.88 22.16
C GLY A 335 21.07 -11.60 21.78
N LEU A 336 21.85 -11.63 20.69
CA LEU A 336 22.65 -10.49 20.22
C LEU A 336 21.87 -9.56 19.29
N TYR A 337 20.73 -10.02 18.76
CA TYR A 337 19.79 -9.21 18.00
C TYR A 337 18.43 -9.17 18.68
N ALA A 338 17.79 -8.01 18.61
CA ALA A 338 16.44 -7.79 19.09
C ALA A 338 15.43 -8.57 18.24
N LEU A 339 14.35 -8.99 18.86
CA LEU A 339 13.27 -9.70 18.19
C LEU A 339 12.06 -8.77 18.00
N VAL A 340 11.17 -9.12 17.08
CA VAL A 340 9.87 -8.43 16.94
C VAL A 340 9.12 -8.48 18.28
N GLY A 341 8.56 -7.34 18.72
CA GLY A 341 7.91 -7.19 20.02
C GLY A 341 6.72 -8.12 20.20
N ARG A 342 6.85 -9.14 21.07
CA ARG A 342 5.82 -10.18 21.26
C ARG A 342 4.56 -9.63 21.88
N LYS A 343 4.69 -8.68 22.80
CA LYS A 343 3.52 -8.05 23.44
C LYS A 343 2.63 -7.34 22.41
N ARG A 344 3.23 -6.64 21.46
CA ARG A 344 2.50 -5.87 20.46
C ARG A 344 1.86 -6.75 19.38
N TYR A 345 2.63 -7.69 18.84
CA TYR A 345 2.25 -8.40 17.63
C TYR A 345 1.67 -9.79 17.87
N TYR A 346 2.00 -10.45 19.00
CA TYR A 346 1.65 -11.86 19.24
C TYR A 346 0.81 -12.11 20.49
N ASP A 347 0.48 -11.12 21.31
CA ASP A 347 -0.28 -11.33 22.55
C ASP A 347 -1.79 -11.49 22.33
N GLY A 348 -2.28 -11.11 21.14
CA GLY A 348 -3.68 -11.18 20.77
C GLY A 348 -3.88 -11.41 19.28
N TYR A 349 -5.02 -10.96 18.77
CA TYR A 349 -5.40 -11.06 17.36
C TYR A 349 -5.48 -9.72 16.64
N LEU A 350 -5.30 -8.61 17.35
CA LEU A 350 -5.51 -7.27 16.80
C LEU A 350 -4.22 -6.69 16.20
N GLY A 351 -3.06 -7.03 16.79
CA GLY A 351 -1.76 -6.47 16.38
C GLY A 351 -1.81 -4.95 16.27
N GLU A 352 -1.60 -4.45 15.07
CA GLU A 352 -1.77 -3.03 14.73
C GLU A 352 -2.44 -2.87 13.36
N ASN A 353 -3.11 -1.73 13.13
CA ASN A 353 -3.78 -1.46 11.86
C ASN A 353 -2.78 -1.37 10.72
N THR A 354 -3.17 -1.84 9.53
CA THR A 354 -2.36 -1.71 8.31
C THR A 354 -2.78 -0.45 7.56
N PHE A 355 -1.86 0.47 7.37
CA PHE A 355 -2.09 1.68 6.59
C PHE A 355 -2.12 1.39 5.08
N ILE A 356 -3.08 1.99 4.40
CA ILE A 356 -3.05 2.17 2.95
C ILE A 356 -2.59 3.62 2.68
N ILE A 357 -3.17 4.59 3.39
CA ILE A 357 -2.78 6.00 3.35
C ILE A 357 -2.91 6.53 4.79
N SER A 358 -1.85 7.19 5.29
CA SER A 358 -1.80 7.60 6.69
C SER A 358 -1.56 9.10 6.90
N TYR A 359 -2.09 9.60 8.01
CA TYR A 359 -1.93 10.99 8.43
C TYR A 359 -0.48 11.35 8.79
N PRO A 360 0.30 10.51 9.53
CA PRO A 360 1.72 10.78 9.78
C PRO A 360 2.51 10.96 8.49
N GLU A 361 2.29 10.08 7.50
CA GLU A 361 2.93 10.18 6.18
C GLU A 361 2.55 11.47 5.47
N MET A 362 1.26 11.83 5.45
CA MET A 362 0.80 13.08 4.83
C MET A 362 1.49 14.30 5.45
N CYS A 363 1.58 14.36 6.77
CA CYS A 363 2.26 15.46 7.45
C CYS A 363 3.72 15.56 6.99
N LEU A 364 4.42 14.44 6.89
CA LEU A 364 5.82 14.39 6.47
C LEU A 364 5.99 14.66 4.96
N ASN A 365 5.00 14.30 4.12
CA ASN A 365 4.97 14.68 2.71
C ASN A 365 4.80 16.20 2.53
N ILE A 366 3.98 16.83 3.36
CA ILE A 366 3.84 18.31 3.34
C ILE A 366 5.13 18.97 3.83
N ALA A 367 5.74 18.46 4.90
CA ALA A 367 7.04 18.96 5.37
C ALA A 367 8.12 18.83 4.27
N GLU A 368 8.16 17.70 3.55
CA GLU A 368 9.07 17.49 2.42
C GLU A 368 8.83 18.51 1.30
N ALA A 369 7.58 18.76 0.93
CA ALA A 369 7.23 19.73 -0.12
C ALA A 369 7.62 21.17 0.26
N ILE A 370 7.41 21.56 1.52
CA ILE A 370 7.85 22.89 2.01
C ILE A 370 9.37 22.98 2.01
N ASN A 371 10.07 21.98 2.55
CA ASN A 371 11.55 21.94 2.55
C ASN A 371 12.13 22.04 1.13
N ARG A 372 11.45 21.46 0.13
CA ARG A 372 11.83 21.55 -1.30
C ARG A 372 11.45 22.88 -1.95
N GLY A 373 10.78 23.78 -1.23
CA GLY A 373 10.32 25.07 -1.76
C GLY A 373 9.13 24.97 -2.74
N TRP A 374 8.33 23.89 -2.69
CA TRP A 374 7.15 23.75 -3.57
C TRP A 374 5.96 24.57 -3.06
N VAL A 375 5.85 24.71 -1.75
CA VAL A 375 4.82 25.49 -1.08
C VAL A 375 5.44 26.32 0.04
N THR A 376 4.85 27.49 0.30
CA THR A 376 5.21 28.31 1.46
C THR A 376 4.56 27.75 2.71
N GLY A 377 5.29 27.64 3.82
CA GLY A 377 4.76 27.14 5.07
C GLY A 377 5.85 26.91 6.13
N ASP A 378 5.47 26.29 7.23
CA ASP A 378 6.35 25.89 8.31
C ASP A 378 6.62 24.38 8.25
N ALA A 379 7.72 23.98 7.60
CA ALA A 379 8.12 22.58 7.48
C ALA A 379 8.37 21.96 8.86
N LYS A 380 8.91 22.70 9.83
CA LYS A 380 9.14 22.22 11.19
C LYS A 380 7.83 21.79 11.85
N SER A 381 6.80 22.62 11.77
CA SER A 381 5.49 22.32 12.35
C SER A 381 4.91 21.03 11.78
N TRP A 382 4.94 20.82 10.46
CA TRP A 382 4.45 19.60 9.81
C TRP A 382 5.31 18.38 10.14
N TYR A 383 6.62 18.54 10.22
CA TYR A 383 7.56 17.50 10.63
C TYR A 383 7.26 17.00 12.04
N GLU A 384 7.15 17.91 13.03
CA GLU A 384 6.83 17.57 14.42
C GLU A 384 5.43 16.96 14.55
N LYS A 385 4.46 17.46 13.77
CA LYS A 385 3.09 16.92 13.73
C LYS A 385 3.08 15.47 13.23
N GLY A 386 3.83 15.16 12.16
CA GLY A 386 3.94 13.81 11.64
C GLY A 386 4.59 12.84 12.63
N ILE A 387 5.63 13.27 13.34
CA ILE A 387 6.27 12.48 14.39
C ILE A 387 5.30 12.20 15.56
N LYS A 388 4.61 13.24 16.05
CA LYS A 388 3.63 13.10 17.15
C LYS A 388 2.47 12.17 16.75
N ALA A 389 1.97 12.28 15.52
CA ALA A 389 0.95 11.39 15.01
C ALA A 389 1.43 9.93 14.93
N SER A 390 2.69 9.70 14.59
CA SER A 390 3.30 8.37 14.64
C SER A 390 3.48 7.90 16.09
N PHE A 391 3.90 8.74 17.02
CA PHE A 391 3.94 8.40 18.44
C PHE A 391 2.58 7.96 18.97
N ASP A 392 1.53 8.69 18.65
CA ASP A 392 0.16 8.37 19.01
C ASP A 392 -0.25 6.98 18.50
N PHE A 393 0.04 6.68 17.22
CA PHE A 393 -0.23 5.35 16.65
C PHE A 393 0.49 4.21 17.40
N TYR A 394 1.73 4.42 17.82
CA TYR A 394 2.49 3.43 18.60
C TYR A 394 2.15 3.45 20.10
N GLY A 395 1.28 4.34 20.58
CA GLY A 395 0.93 4.50 21.98
C GLY A 395 2.10 5.03 22.81
N VAL A 396 2.87 5.97 22.25
CA VAL A 396 3.90 6.74 22.95
C VAL A 396 3.32 8.08 23.36
N VAL A 397 3.38 8.37 24.65
CA VAL A 397 2.87 9.64 25.22
C VAL A 397 3.99 10.46 25.84
N ASP A 398 3.80 11.77 25.95
CA ASP A 398 4.67 12.63 26.74
C ASP A 398 4.48 12.32 28.23
N GLY A 399 5.53 11.91 28.92
CA GLY A 399 5.49 11.44 30.31
C GLY A 399 5.72 9.93 30.44
N ASP A 400 5.02 9.29 31.37
CA ASP A 400 5.23 7.88 31.72
C ASP A 400 4.55 6.94 30.74
N ASN A 401 5.35 6.01 30.20
CA ASN A 401 4.92 4.99 29.25
C ASN A 401 5.14 3.60 29.82
N THR A 402 4.15 2.73 29.75
CA THR A 402 4.32 1.31 30.01
C THR A 402 4.90 0.61 28.79
N VAL A 403 6.00 -0.11 28.97
CA VAL A 403 6.59 -1.00 27.97
C VAL A 403 6.67 -2.42 28.55
N SER A 404 6.46 -3.44 27.72
CA SER A 404 6.42 -4.83 28.19
C SER A 404 7.17 -5.72 27.23
N PHE A 405 8.11 -6.49 27.78
CA PHE A 405 8.96 -7.39 27.05
C PHE A 405 8.76 -8.83 27.49
N LEU A 406 8.88 -9.76 26.58
CA LEU A 406 8.83 -11.17 26.90
C LEU A 406 9.92 -11.54 27.91
N ARG A 407 9.56 -12.19 29.03
CA ARG A 407 10.52 -12.63 30.05
C ARG A 407 11.18 -13.94 29.64
N THR A 408 10.37 -14.88 29.18
CA THR A 408 10.80 -16.17 28.62
C THR A 408 10.11 -16.40 27.29
N LEU A 409 10.42 -17.46 26.56
CA LEU A 409 9.71 -17.82 25.32
C LEU A 409 8.29 -18.35 25.57
N THR A 410 7.76 -18.25 26.79
CA THR A 410 6.40 -18.66 27.13
C THR A 410 5.42 -17.54 26.79
N PRO A 411 4.38 -17.78 25.98
CA PRO A 411 3.36 -16.78 25.67
C PRO A 411 2.71 -16.22 26.95
N GLY A 412 2.54 -14.90 26.98
CA GLY A 412 1.91 -14.23 28.12
C GLY A 412 2.83 -13.93 29.31
N ASP A 413 4.07 -14.42 29.32
CA ASP A 413 5.03 -14.15 30.40
C ASP A 413 5.85 -12.88 30.09
N TYR A 414 5.33 -11.73 30.54
CA TYR A 414 5.93 -10.42 30.29
C TYR A 414 6.49 -9.76 31.54
N LEU A 415 7.60 -9.03 31.38
CA LEU A 415 8.09 -8.04 32.32
C LEU A 415 7.64 -6.65 31.84
N SER A 416 7.01 -5.88 32.73
CA SER A 416 6.54 -4.52 32.45
C SER A 416 7.38 -3.49 33.18
N TYR A 417 7.68 -2.40 32.50
CA TYR A 417 8.46 -1.29 33.01
C TYR A 417 7.74 0.03 32.72
N THR A 418 7.97 1.02 33.59
CA THR A 418 7.59 2.41 33.32
C THR A 418 8.81 3.16 32.82
N VAL A 419 8.71 3.77 31.64
CA VAL A 419 9.76 4.58 31.01
C VAL A 419 9.21 5.98 30.80
N ASN A 420 9.86 6.97 31.40
CA ASN A 420 9.50 8.37 31.16
C ASN A 420 10.07 8.83 29.81
N PHE A 421 9.22 9.39 28.97
CA PHE A 421 9.59 9.95 27.67
C PHE A 421 9.13 11.40 27.57
N ASN A 422 10.05 12.30 27.28
CA ASN A 422 9.76 13.72 27.22
C ASN A 422 9.89 14.23 25.78
N TYR A 423 8.80 14.74 25.21
CA TYR A 423 8.75 15.25 23.84
C TYR A 423 9.72 16.43 23.62
N ALA A 424 9.80 17.36 24.57
CA ALA A 424 10.68 18.51 24.42
C ALA A 424 12.15 18.07 24.36
N THR A 425 12.55 17.12 25.21
CA THR A 425 13.90 16.53 25.18
C THR A 425 14.16 15.79 23.88
N TYR A 426 13.19 15.02 23.40
CA TYR A 426 13.31 14.29 22.13
C TYR A 426 13.51 15.26 20.95
N PHE A 427 12.66 16.28 20.83
CA PHE A 427 12.73 17.27 19.75
C PHE A 427 13.93 18.22 19.86
N ALA A 428 14.57 18.33 21.03
CA ALA A 428 15.79 19.14 21.21
C ALA A 428 17.09 18.42 20.79
N GLN A 429 17.05 17.11 20.54
CA GLN A 429 18.23 16.36 20.09
C GLN A 429 18.71 16.87 18.73
N PRO A 430 20.02 17.09 18.49
CA PRO A 430 20.53 17.56 17.21
C PRO A 430 20.14 16.70 16.01
N SER A 431 19.97 15.39 16.22
CA SER A 431 19.54 14.43 15.20
C SER A 431 18.04 14.50 14.88
N VAL A 432 17.23 15.13 15.74
CA VAL A 432 15.77 15.25 15.59
C VAL A 432 15.35 16.70 15.36
N ALA A 433 15.98 17.67 16.04
CA ALA A 433 15.66 19.08 15.89
C ALA A 433 15.75 19.50 14.42
N TYR A 434 14.64 19.96 13.85
CA TYR A 434 14.58 20.29 12.43
C TYR A 434 15.65 21.31 12.04
N ALA A 435 16.52 20.95 11.13
CA ALA A 435 17.69 21.73 10.74
C ALA A 435 17.39 22.86 9.73
N GLY A 436 16.11 23.09 9.41
CA GLY A 436 15.67 24.07 8.42
C GLY A 436 15.48 23.51 7.01
N ASP A 437 15.05 24.36 6.08
CA ASP A 437 14.74 23.99 4.70
C ASP A 437 16.02 23.80 3.87
N ASN A 438 16.70 22.69 4.14
CA ASN A 438 17.96 22.30 3.53
C ASN A 438 18.12 20.77 3.47
N ALA A 439 19.23 20.29 2.93
CA ALA A 439 19.47 18.85 2.76
C ALA A 439 19.45 18.06 4.09
N THR A 440 19.92 18.66 5.20
CA THR A 440 19.88 18.03 6.53
C THR A 440 18.44 17.89 7.03
N GLY A 441 17.66 18.98 6.95
CA GLY A 441 16.23 18.95 7.30
C GLY A 441 15.44 17.98 6.45
N LEU A 442 15.74 17.92 5.14
CA LEU A 442 15.13 16.92 4.25
C LEU A 442 15.46 15.49 4.70
N ASN A 443 16.71 15.21 5.03
CA ASN A 443 17.11 13.88 5.53
C ASN A 443 16.36 13.51 6.83
N GLN A 444 16.20 14.47 7.75
CA GLN A 444 15.43 14.28 8.99
C GLN A 444 13.96 13.95 8.71
N ILE A 445 13.31 14.68 7.79
CA ILE A 445 11.93 14.40 7.36
C ILE A 445 11.81 12.98 6.79
N LEU A 446 12.68 12.61 5.85
CA LEU A 446 12.66 11.31 5.19
C LEU A 446 12.95 10.16 6.18
N THR A 447 13.86 10.37 7.13
CA THR A 447 14.13 9.40 8.20
C THR A 447 12.90 9.18 9.08
N GLN A 448 12.24 10.25 9.53
CA GLN A 448 11.04 10.13 10.34
C GLN A 448 9.86 9.55 9.55
N LYS A 449 9.77 9.82 8.25
CA LYS A 449 8.77 9.19 7.38
C LYS A 449 8.98 7.67 7.28
N TYR A 450 10.23 7.22 7.10
CA TYR A 450 10.57 5.80 7.15
C TYR A 450 10.13 5.15 8.47
N LEU A 451 10.39 5.81 9.61
CA LEU A 451 9.99 5.30 10.93
C LEU A 451 8.47 5.29 11.13
N ALA A 452 7.74 6.23 10.52
CA ALA A 452 6.28 6.29 10.60
C ALA A 452 5.59 5.24 9.71
N LEU A 453 6.24 4.80 8.64
CA LEU A 453 5.73 3.80 7.69
C LEU A 453 5.99 2.34 8.14
N ALA A 454 6.66 2.13 9.28
CA ALA A 454 7.18 0.82 9.65
C ALA A 454 6.09 -0.26 9.72
N ARG A 455 6.31 -1.37 8.97
CA ARG A 455 5.53 -2.60 8.89
C ARG A 455 4.08 -2.47 8.40
N ASN A 456 3.54 -1.27 8.28
CA ASN A 456 2.09 -1.10 8.10
C ASN A 456 1.70 -0.41 6.79
N SER A 457 2.62 -0.17 5.86
CA SER A 457 2.38 0.63 4.65
C SER A 457 2.90 -0.02 3.36
N GLY A 458 2.92 -1.34 3.30
CA GLY A 458 3.35 -2.06 2.11
C GLY A 458 4.75 -1.67 1.67
N PHE A 459 4.91 -1.32 0.39
CA PHE A 459 6.21 -0.97 -0.21
C PHE A 459 6.57 0.53 -0.14
N GLU A 460 5.80 1.38 0.54
CA GLU A 460 5.99 2.83 0.51
C GLU A 460 7.40 3.26 0.98
N ALA A 461 7.95 2.59 2.00
CA ALA A 461 9.31 2.87 2.47
C ALA A 461 10.40 2.45 1.46
N TYR A 462 10.17 1.37 0.71
CA TYR A 462 11.05 0.98 -0.40
C TYR A 462 10.97 2.00 -1.55
N TYR A 463 9.78 2.48 -1.92
CA TYR A 463 9.63 3.52 -2.95
C TYR A 463 10.30 4.83 -2.52
N GLN A 464 10.16 5.24 -1.25
CA GLN A 464 10.88 6.38 -0.72
C GLN A 464 12.41 6.20 -0.82
N TRP A 465 12.92 5.04 -0.36
CA TRP A 465 14.35 4.75 -0.47
C TRP A 465 14.83 4.81 -1.92
N ARG A 466 14.14 4.14 -2.83
CA ARG A 466 14.48 4.11 -4.26
C ARG A 466 14.51 5.52 -4.88
N ARG A 467 13.62 6.40 -4.44
CA ARG A 467 13.53 7.79 -4.88
C ARG A 467 14.64 8.66 -4.29
N THR A 468 14.98 8.49 -3.02
CA THR A 468 15.78 9.46 -2.25
C THR A 468 17.11 8.92 -1.72
N GLY A 469 17.28 7.60 -1.59
CA GLY A 469 18.40 6.98 -0.90
C GLY A 469 18.30 7.02 0.63
N VAL A 470 17.17 7.48 1.20
CA VAL A 470 16.99 7.64 2.65
C VAL A 470 15.84 6.72 3.15
N PRO A 471 16.11 5.96 4.23
CA PRO A 471 17.40 5.78 4.91
C PRO A 471 18.39 4.97 4.06
N THR A 472 19.65 4.94 4.44
CA THR A 472 20.59 4.02 3.79
C THR A 472 20.21 2.59 4.09
N PHE A 473 19.85 1.82 3.07
CA PHE A 473 19.52 0.40 3.21
C PHE A 473 20.80 -0.44 3.28
N SER A 474 20.78 -1.43 4.17
CA SER A 474 21.86 -2.40 4.34
C SER A 474 21.91 -3.37 3.15
N THR A 475 23.10 -3.65 2.66
CA THR A 475 23.38 -4.54 1.53
C THR A 475 24.38 -5.61 1.91
N GLY A 476 24.51 -6.67 1.10
CA GLY A 476 25.44 -7.77 1.31
C GLY A 476 24.89 -9.09 0.74
N PRO A 477 25.61 -10.22 0.94
CA PRO A 477 25.24 -11.50 0.34
C PRO A 477 23.82 -11.98 0.70
N GLY A 478 23.36 -11.69 1.92
CA GLY A 478 22.06 -12.17 2.44
C GLY A 478 20.84 -11.63 1.70
N ILE A 479 20.97 -10.55 0.92
CA ILE A 479 19.84 -9.99 0.14
C ILE A 479 19.69 -10.60 -1.27
N GLY A 480 20.52 -11.56 -1.67
CA GLY A 480 20.52 -12.10 -3.03
C GLY A 480 20.96 -11.09 -4.09
N ASN A 481 20.63 -11.34 -5.36
CA ASN A 481 20.91 -10.43 -6.50
C ASN A 481 22.33 -9.85 -6.50
N SER A 482 23.34 -10.67 -6.15
CA SER A 482 24.75 -10.27 -6.00
C SER A 482 24.96 -9.12 -5.00
N GLY A 483 24.12 -8.99 -3.98
CA GLY A 483 24.17 -7.94 -2.96
C GLY A 483 23.63 -6.59 -3.42
N VAL A 484 22.91 -6.54 -4.54
CA VAL A 484 22.31 -5.32 -5.09
C VAL A 484 20.79 -5.33 -4.84
N ILE A 485 20.25 -4.24 -4.30
CA ILE A 485 18.81 -4.08 -4.12
C ILE A 485 18.19 -3.76 -5.48
N PRO A 486 17.20 -4.56 -5.96
CA PRO A 486 16.53 -4.30 -7.22
C PRO A 486 15.84 -2.93 -7.23
N LEU A 487 15.76 -2.30 -8.39
CA LEU A 487 15.10 -0.99 -8.56
C LEU A 487 13.68 -1.11 -9.13
N ARG A 488 13.31 -2.28 -9.65
CA ARG A 488 12.00 -2.58 -10.26
C ARG A 488 11.77 -4.09 -10.29
N TRP A 489 10.54 -4.49 -10.57
CA TRP A 489 10.20 -5.86 -10.96
C TRP A 489 10.28 -6.03 -12.48
N GLN A 490 10.47 -7.27 -12.93
CA GLN A 490 10.28 -7.59 -14.35
C GLN A 490 8.79 -7.51 -14.71
N TYR A 491 8.50 -7.35 -15.97
CA TYR A 491 7.15 -7.52 -16.50
C TYR A 491 6.67 -8.98 -16.35
N PRO A 492 5.34 -9.24 -16.27
CA PRO A 492 4.83 -10.62 -16.26
C PRO A 492 5.31 -11.39 -17.47
N SER A 493 5.81 -12.62 -17.26
CA SER A 493 6.32 -13.47 -18.34
C SER A 493 5.27 -13.81 -19.41
N ALA A 494 3.98 -13.74 -19.08
CA ALA A 494 2.89 -13.91 -20.02
C ALA A 494 2.91 -12.86 -21.15
N GLU A 495 3.40 -11.63 -20.92
CA GLU A 495 3.49 -10.57 -21.92
C GLU A 495 4.38 -10.96 -23.11
N LEU A 496 5.42 -11.77 -22.85
CA LEU A 496 6.30 -12.32 -23.88
C LEU A 496 5.57 -13.16 -24.96
N SER A 497 4.41 -13.71 -24.63
CA SER A 497 3.64 -14.58 -25.54
C SER A 497 2.28 -13.99 -25.93
N THR A 498 1.68 -13.16 -25.08
CA THR A 498 0.32 -12.64 -25.30
C THR A 498 0.31 -11.22 -25.88
N ASN A 499 1.38 -10.44 -25.70
CA ASN A 499 1.50 -9.05 -26.17
C ASN A 499 2.94 -8.72 -26.62
N THR A 500 3.58 -9.64 -27.33
CA THR A 500 5.03 -9.66 -27.63
C THR A 500 5.55 -8.35 -28.22
N ASP A 501 4.89 -7.81 -29.24
CA ASP A 501 5.38 -6.64 -29.97
C ASP A 501 5.36 -5.38 -29.09
N ASN A 502 4.27 -5.15 -28.35
CA ASN A 502 4.14 -3.99 -27.46
C ASN A 502 5.04 -4.13 -26.23
N TYR A 503 5.17 -5.35 -25.67
CA TYR A 503 6.14 -5.63 -24.62
C TYR A 503 7.57 -5.30 -25.06
N ASN A 504 8.01 -5.81 -26.20
CA ASN A 504 9.35 -5.55 -26.72
C ASN A 504 9.59 -4.06 -26.99
N ALA A 505 8.59 -3.35 -27.52
CA ALA A 505 8.67 -1.92 -27.75
C ALA A 505 8.83 -1.14 -26.43
N ALA A 506 8.06 -1.50 -25.39
CA ALA A 506 8.14 -0.88 -24.06
C ALA A 506 9.49 -1.16 -23.39
N VAL A 507 9.97 -2.40 -23.40
CA VAL A 507 11.28 -2.76 -22.83
C VAL A 507 12.42 -2.10 -23.58
N GLN A 508 12.33 -2.01 -24.92
CA GLN A 508 13.33 -1.33 -25.74
C GLN A 508 13.41 0.16 -25.42
N SER A 509 12.25 0.82 -25.28
CA SER A 509 12.21 2.27 -25.04
C SER A 509 12.70 2.67 -23.66
N GLN A 510 12.36 1.89 -22.62
CA GLN A 510 12.69 2.21 -21.24
C GLN A 510 14.05 1.68 -20.80
N TYR A 511 14.42 0.47 -21.27
CA TYR A 511 15.51 -0.33 -20.70
C TYR A 511 16.51 -0.81 -21.76
N GLY A 512 16.42 -0.35 -23.00
CA GLY A 512 17.36 -0.72 -24.07
C GLY A 512 17.25 -2.19 -24.51
N GLY A 513 16.11 -2.82 -24.29
CA GLY A 513 15.83 -4.21 -24.66
C GLY A 513 16.13 -5.26 -23.59
N ASP A 514 16.59 -4.86 -22.40
CA ASP A 514 16.87 -5.76 -21.26
C ASP A 514 15.86 -5.50 -20.11
N ASP A 515 14.97 -6.47 -19.86
CA ASP A 515 14.00 -6.39 -18.75
C ASP A 515 14.66 -6.74 -17.40
N ASN A 516 15.74 -6.04 -17.07
CA ASN A 516 16.55 -6.27 -15.89
C ASN A 516 16.04 -5.46 -14.67
N ILE A 517 15.93 -6.14 -13.54
CA ILE A 517 15.41 -5.56 -12.27
C ILE A 517 16.29 -4.45 -11.69
N ASN A 518 17.56 -4.37 -12.09
CA ASN A 518 18.53 -3.38 -11.60
C ASN A 518 18.55 -2.09 -12.43
N LEU A 519 17.79 -2.02 -13.53
CA LEU A 519 17.72 -0.84 -14.37
C LEU A 519 16.75 0.20 -13.80
N LYS A 520 17.12 1.47 -13.97
CA LYS A 520 16.29 2.60 -13.50
C LYS A 520 15.12 2.83 -14.45
N MET A 521 13.92 2.88 -13.90
CA MET A 521 12.75 3.39 -14.61
C MET A 521 12.77 4.93 -14.69
N TRP A 522 11.99 5.52 -15.59
CA TRP A 522 11.92 6.97 -15.82
C TRP A 522 11.71 7.77 -14.52
N LEU A 523 10.86 7.30 -13.61
CA LEU A 523 10.54 8.00 -12.36
C LEU A 523 11.76 8.30 -11.48
N ILE A 524 12.77 7.44 -11.53
CA ILE A 524 13.95 7.52 -10.63
C ILE A 524 15.27 7.84 -11.37
N GLN A 525 15.19 8.16 -12.65
CA GLN A 525 16.32 8.65 -13.44
C GLN A 525 16.71 10.08 -13.08
#